data_56c6262e9c8f3503ebe8ca40dc91547c
#
_entry.id   56c6262e9c8f3503ebe8ca40dc91547c
#
_cell.length_a   1.000
_cell.length_b   1.000
_cell.length_c   1.000
_cell.angle_alpha   90.00
_cell.angle_beta   90.00
_cell.angle_gamma   90.00
#
_symmetry.space_group_name_H-M   'P 1'
#
loop_
_entity.id
_entity.type
_entity.pdbx_description
1 polymer ?
#
loop_
_entity_poly.entity_id
_entity_poly.type
_entity_poly.pdbx_seq_one_letter_code
_entity_poly.pdbx_strand_id
1 'polypeptide(L)'
;MDLKQLEYFVRVAELGSFTRAAIALDVAQPALSRQVRLLEVELHQTLLTRNGRGAVPTEAGKLLLAHGRGILHQVDRAREELGRVRGSLAGRVAVGLPSSLARVLTVPLTRAFRRQMPDATISISEGLSVAMQESLVNGRLDIAVLYNAQPTTEVEIAPLLEEDLLLVQLRPAGLVEDPAPGPISLKAVALLPLVIPSRPNAIRMHIESAMANIGCRPKIALEIDGVSAILDLVADGAGCAVLSRNAVANSVRPSAFTVRTINEPVLRTKVSLATSSLRPATLTQQATLALLRDTVELMMRPT
;
A
#
# COMPACT_ATOMS: atom_id res chain seq x y z
N MET A 1 -3.27 30.81 -6.34
CA MET A 1 -3.77 29.42 -6.34
C MET A 1 -4.89 29.31 -5.31
N ASP A 2 -6.08 29.00 -5.72
CA ASP A 2 -7.19 28.72 -4.85
C ASP A 2 -7.57 27.21 -4.88
N LEU A 3 -8.40 26.77 -3.92
CA LEU A 3 -8.78 25.36 -3.80
C LEU A 3 -9.55 24.83 -5.01
N LYS A 4 -10.34 25.69 -5.66
CA LYS A 4 -11.14 25.31 -6.84
C LYS A 4 -10.25 25.11 -8.06
N GLN A 5 -9.27 25.97 -8.25
CA GLN A 5 -8.25 25.82 -9.30
C GLN A 5 -7.44 24.54 -9.11
N LEU A 6 -7.04 24.27 -7.86
CA LEU A 6 -6.32 23.05 -7.50
C LEU A 6 -7.16 21.79 -7.75
N GLU A 7 -8.42 21.78 -7.35
CA GLU A 7 -9.36 20.68 -7.59
C GLU A 7 -9.54 20.42 -9.09
N TYR A 8 -9.72 21.47 -9.87
CA TYR A 8 -9.88 21.37 -11.31
C TYR A 8 -8.64 20.78 -11.99
N PHE A 9 -7.45 21.25 -11.60
CA PHE A 9 -6.20 20.71 -12.09
C PHE A 9 -6.04 19.23 -11.73
N VAL A 10 -6.22 18.87 -10.46
CA VAL A 10 -6.12 17.48 -9.97
C VAL A 10 -7.07 16.58 -10.76
N ARG A 11 -8.32 16.99 -10.94
CA ARG A 11 -9.31 16.18 -11.66
C ARG A 11 -8.98 16.01 -13.15
N VAL A 12 -8.46 17.04 -13.81
CA VAL A 12 -8.00 16.94 -15.22
C VAL A 12 -6.80 16.00 -15.32
N ALA A 13 -5.84 16.13 -14.42
CA ALA A 13 -4.64 15.30 -14.38
C ALA A 13 -4.96 13.81 -14.17
N GLU A 14 -5.92 13.51 -13.27
CA GLU A 14 -6.36 12.14 -12.97
C GLU A 14 -7.13 11.49 -14.12
N LEU A 15 -8.06 12.23 -14.71
CA LEU A 15 -8.90 11.72 -15.79
C LEU A 15 -8.21 11.81 -17.16
N GLY A 16 -7.09 12.54 -17.27
CA GLY A 16 -6.38 12.74 -18.52
C GLY A 16 -7.19 13.50 -19.59
N SER A 17 -8.27 14.20 -19.19
CA SER A 17 -9.18 14.85 -20.13
C SER A 17 -9.94 15.99 -19.48
N PHE A 18 -9.88 17.17 -20.09
CA PHE A 18 -10.67 18.32 -19.68
C PHE A 18 -12.18 18.10 -19.79
N THR A 19 -12.63 17.39 -20.82
CA THR A 19 -14.05 17.09 -21.01
C THR A 19 -14.57 16.13 -19.94
N ARG A 20 -13.85 15.04 -19.68
CA ARG A 20 -14.23 14.08 -18.62
C ARG A 20 -14.22 14.73 -17.24
N ALA A 21 -13.23 15.58 -16.98
CA ALA A 21 -13.13 16.30 -15.72
C ALA A 21 -14.29 17.30 -15.54
N ALA A 22 -14.66 18.01 -16.60
CA ALA A 22 -15.79 18.95 -16.59
C ALA A 22 -17.12 18.22 -16.27
N ILE A 23 -17.36 17.07 -16.90
CA ILE A 23 -18.54 16.23 -16.61
C ILE A 23 -18.51 15.75 -15.15
N ALA A 24 -17.37 15.26 -14.67
CA ALA A 24 -17.23 14.74 -13.30
C ALA A 24 -17.41 15.81 -12.21
N LEU A 25 -17.15 17.07 -12.53
CA LEU A 25 -17.27 18.21 -11.64
C LEU A 25 -18.57 19.02 -11.85
N ASP A 26 -19.40 18.61 -12.79
CA ASP A 26 -20.64 19.30 -13.21
C ASP A 26 -20.39 20.79 -13.55
N VAL A 27 -19.39 21.04 -14.39
CA VAL A 27 -19.01 22.41 -14.82
C VAL A 27 -18.82 22.47 -16.34
N ALA A 28 -18.94 23.68 -16.89
CA ALA A 28 -18.64 23.91 -18.30
C ALA A 28 -17.12 23.74 -18.57
N GLN A 29 -16.76 22.92 -19.57
CA GLN A 29 -15.36 22.66 -19.94
C GLN A 29 -14.54 23.93 -20.21
N PRO A 30 -15.08 25.00 -20.89
CA PRO A 30 -14.31 26.25 -21.07
C PRO A 30 -13.98 26.95 -19.73
N ALA A 31 -14.89 26.90 -18.75
CA ALA A 31 -14.66 27.49 -17.43
C ALA A 31 -13.55 26.73 -16.69
N LEU A 32 -13.61 25.40 -16.70
CA LEU A 32 -12.58 24.55 -16.11
C LEU A 32 -11.22 24.79 -16.77
N SER A 33 -11.14 24.81 -18.10
CA SER A 33 -9.91 25.06 -18.85
C SER A 33 -9.31 26.43 -18.55
N ARG A 34 -10.14 27.46 -18.40
CA ARG A 34 -9.72 28.81 -18.02
C ARG A 34 -9.11 28.84 -16.60
N GLN A 35 -9.72 28.17 -15.64
CA GLN A 35 -9.21 28.14 -14.27
C GLN A 35 -7.87 27.42 -14.15
N VAL A 36 -7.70 26.27 -14.85
CA VAL A 36 -6.41 25.58 -14.91
C VAL A 36 -5.34 26.48 -15.56
N ARG A 37 -5.69 27.19 -16.65
CA ARG A 37 -4.74 28.13 -17.27
C ARG A 37 -4.36 29.29 -16.34
N LEU A 38 -5.31 29.84 -15.55
CA LEU A 38 -5.00 30.87 -14.56
C LEU A 38 -4.02 30.34 -13.50
N LEU A 39 -4.20 29.11 -13.06
CA LEU A 39 -3.28 28.44 -12.13
C LEU A 39 -1.87 28.30 -12.73
N GLU A 40 -1.76 27.89 -13.99
CA GLU A 40 -0.48 27.78 -14.71
C GLU A 40 0.22 29.14 -14.82
N VAL A 41 -0.53 30.20 -15.13
CA VAL A 41 -0.03 31.58 -15.20
C VAL A 41 0.46 32.06 -13.83
N GLU A 42 -0.32 31.86 -12.78
CA GLU A 42 0.03 32.27 -11.42
C GLU A 42 1.30 31.58 -10.91
N LEU A 43 1.42 30.27 -11.20
CA LEU A 43 2.58 29.46 -10.78
C LEU A 43 3.79 29.62 -11.74
N HIS A 44 3.63 30.36 -12.85
CA HIS A 44 4.63 30.47 -13.92
C HIS A 44 5.12 29.11 -14.42
N GLN A 45 4.23 28.11 -14.44
CA GLN A 45 4.54 26.72 -14.84
C GLN A 45 3.45 26.17 -15.75
N THR A 46 3.85 25.47 -16.82
CA THR A 46 2.93 24.61 -17.55
C THR A 46 2.75 23.31 -16.76
N LEU A 47 1.54 23.03 -16.32
CA LEU A 47 1.23 21.85 -15.50
C LEU A 47 0.71 20.67 -16.33
N LEU A 48 0.04 20.97 -17.45
CA LEU A 48 -0.56 19.97 -18.34
C LEU A 48 -0.13 20.21 -19.79
N THR A 49 0.34 19.16 -20.46
CA THR A 49 0.52 19.14 -21.91
C THR A 49 -0.70 18.50 -22.56
N ARG A 50 -1.20 19.13 -23.64
CA ARG A 50 -2.27 18.58 -24.48
C ARG A 50 -1.65 17.84 -25.64
N ASN A 51 -2.02 16.61 -25.84
CA ASN A 51 -1.67 15.82 -27.02
C ASN A 51 -2.95 15.23 -27.63
N GLY A 52 -2.87 14.63 -28.80
CA GLY A 52 -4.04 14.03 -29.49
C GLY A 52 -4.76 12.92 -28.69
N ARG A 53 -4.20 12.51 -27.54
CA ARG A 53 -4.76 11.48 -26.64
C ARG A 53 -5.35 12.07 -25.36
N GLY A 54 -5.22 13.39 -25.13
CA GLY A 54 -5.78 14.05 -23.93
C GLY A 54 -4.85 15.06 -23.26
N ALA A 55 -4.91 15.15 -21.93
CA ALA A 55 -4.10 16.01 -21.09
C ALA A 55 -3.20 15.16 -20.18
N VAL A 56 -1.88 15.40 -20.24
CA VAL A 56 -0.88 14.65 -19.46
C VAL A 56 -0.11 15.64 -18.58
N PRO A 57 0.08 15.33 -17.27
CA PRO A 57 0.89 16.16 -16.39
C PRO A 57 2.35 16.26 -16.84
N THR A 58 2.89 17.49 -16.82
CA THR A 58 4.34 17.76 -16.92
C THR A 58 5.04 17.32 -15.62
N GLU A 59 6.37 17.45 -15.52
CA GLU A 59 7.08 17.19 -14.26
C GLU A 59 6.59 18.11 -13.13
N ALA A 60 6.41 19.42 -13.41
CA ALA A 60 5.80 20.35 -12.47
C ALA A 60 4.35 19.95 -12.13
N GLY A 61 3.60 19.48 -13.14
CA GLY A 61 2.24 18.96 -12.94
C GLY A 61 2.20 17.71 -12.06
N LYS A 62 3.12 16.78 -12.22
CA LYS A 62 3.21 15.58 -11.35
C LYS A 62 3.48 15.96 -9.90
N LEU A 63 4.40 16.91 -9.68
CA LEU A 63 4.70 17.43 -8.35
C LEU A 63 3.47 18.09 -7.72
N LEU A 64 2.82 19.00 -8.45
CA LEU A 64 1.60 19.67 -7.96
C LEU A 64 0.45 18.67 -7.75
N LEU A 65 0.31 17.66 -8.59
CA LEU A 65 -0.70 16.60 -8.42
C LEU A 65 -0.51 15.83 -7.10
N ALA A 66 0.75 15.50 -6.78
CA ALA A 66 1.08 14.82 -5.54
C ALA A 66 0.71 15.66 -4.30
N HIS A 67 1.08 16.95 -4.28
CA HIS A 67 0.71 17.86 -3.20
C HIS A 67 -0.79 18.20 -3.19
N GLY A 68 -1.36 18.44 -4.36
CA GLY A 68 -2.77 18.83 -4.51
C GLY A 68 -3.75 17.81 -3.95
N ARG A 69 -3.48 16.52 -4.15
CA ARG A 69 -4.27 15.44 -3.54
C ARG A 69 -4.25 15.52 -2.01
N GLY A 70 -3.09 15.75 -1.41
CA GLY A 70 -2.95 15.90 0.02
C GLY A 70 -3.70 17.13 0.56
N ILE A 71 -3.56 18.28 -0.11
CA ILE A 71 -4.24 19.53 0.28
C ILE A 71 -5.77 19.36 0.23
N LEU A 72 -6.31 18.83 -0.86
CA LEU A 72 -7.76 18.61 -1.01
C LEU A 72 -8.27 17.61 0.04
N HIS A 73 -7.53 16.54 0.30
CA HIS A 73 -7.88 15.61 1.36
C HIS A 73 -7.90 16.28 2.76
N GLN A 74 -6.95 17.18 3.05
CA GLN A 74 -6.96 17.92 4.32
C GLN A 74 -8.13 18.90 4.42
N VAL A 75 -8.54 19.52 3.31
CA VAL A 75 -9.75 20.39 3.29
C VAL A 75 -11.01 19.58 3.61
N ASP A 76 -11.13 18.38 3.01
CA ASP A 76 -12.28 17.51 3.29
C ASP A 76 -12.26 17.05 4.75
N ARG A 77 -11.11 16.68 5.31
CA ARG A 77 -10.96 16.38 6.73
C ARG A 77 -11.38 17.56 7.64
N ALA A 78 -10.93 18.77 7.33
CA ALA A 78 -11.32 19.96 8.11
C ALA A 78 -12.83 20.17 8.10
N ARG A 79 -13.48 19.97 6.95
CA ARG A 79 -14.97 20.03 6.85
C ARG A 79 -15.64 18.95 7.70
N GLU A 80 -15.10 17.74 7.69
CA GLU A 80 -15.58 16.62 8.51
C GLU A 80 -15.43 16.91 10.00
N GLU A 81 -14.28 17.44 10.42
CA GLU A 81 -14.03 17.81 11.80
C GLU A 81 -14.99 18.89 12.31
N LEU A 82 -15.32 19.87 11.47
CA LEU A 82 -16.36 20.86 11.77
C LEU A 82 -17.77 20.25 11.86
N GLY A 83 -18.03 19.19 11.10
CA GLY A 83 -19.24 18.38 11.20
C GLY A 83 -19.35 17.54 12.48
N ARG A 84 -18.25 17.37 13.23
CA ARG A 84 -18.16 16.64 14.53
C ARG A 84 -19.12 17.15 15.61
N VAL A 85 -19.55 18.39 15.53
CA VAL A 85 -20.55 18.98 16.46
C VAL A 85 -21.85 18.15 16.48
N ARG A 86 -22.03 17.23 15.52
CA ARG A 86 -23.21 16.34 15.40
C ARG A 86 -22.96 14.87 15.77
N GLY A 87 -21.73 14.48 16.18
CA GLY A 87 -21.44 13.14 16.71
C GLY A 87 -21.50 11.98 15.68
N SER A 88 -21.59 12.25 14.38
CA SER A 88 -21.71 11.19 13.36
C SER A 88 -20.32 10.70 12.88
N LEU A 89 -20.22 9.37 12.66
CA LEU A 89 -19.09 8.73 11.96
C LEU A 89 -19.33 8.91 10.45
N ALA A 90 -18.93 10.05 9.92
CA ALA A 90 -19.11 10.43 8.52
C ALA A 90 -17.79 10.86 7.89
N GLY A 91 -17.82 11.13 6.57
CA GLY A 91 -16.70 11.64 5.84
C GLY A 91 -15.84 10.55 5.18
N ARG A 92 -14.58 10.85 4.89
CA ARG A 92 -13.69 9.95 4.16
C ARG A 92 -12.47 9.56 4.99
N VAL A 93 -12.09 8.29 4.92
CA VAL A 93 -10.82 7.80 5.44
C VAL A 93 -10.01 7.10 4.34
N ALA A 94 -8.74 7.45 4.23
CA ALA A 94 -7.81 6.87 3.24
C ALA A 94 -6.84 5.90 3.94
N VAL A 95 -6.87 4.63 3.53
CA VAL A 95 -6.08 3.55 4.11
C VAL A 95 -5.07 3.02 3.09
N GLY A 96 -3.81 2.88 3.49
CA GLY A 96 -2.76 2.26 2.71
C GLY A 96 -2.47 0.83 3.20
N LEU A 97 -2.43 -0.14 2.29
CA LEU A 97 -2.11 -1.53 2.60
C LEU A 97 -0.99 -2.05 1.70
N PRO A 98 -0.01 -2.83 2.22
CA PRO A 98 0.88 -3.60 1.38
C PRO A 98 0.09 -4.62 0.55
N SER A 99 0.49 -4.87 -0.69
CA SER A 99 -0.27 -5.74 -1.63
C SER A 99 -0.54 -7.14 -1.08
N SER A 100 0.39 -7.71 -0.29
CA SER A 100 0.19 -9.00 0.37
C SER A 100 -0.95 -9.00 1.39
N LEU A 101 -1.11 -7.89 2.14
CA LEU A 101 -2.16 -7.73 3.15
C LEU A 101 -3.47 -7.21 2.54
N ALA A 102 -3.40 -6.37 1.50
CA ALA A 102 -4.58 -5.88 0.81
C ALA A 102 -5.47 -7.02 0.31
N ARG A 103 -4.87 -8.07 -0.22
CA ARG A 103 -5.59 -9.27 -0.70
C ARG A 103 -6.43 -9.94 0.39
N VAL A 104 -5.94 -9.93 1.63
CA VAL A 104 -6.60 -10.59 2.78
C VAL A 104 -7.57 -9.66 3.49
N LEU A 105 -7.19 -8.39 3.63
CA LEU A 105 -7.87 -7.45 4.51
C LEU A 105 -8.94 -6.61 3.83
N THR A 106 -8.83 -6.32 2.52
CA THR A 106 -9.70 -5.36 1.84
C THR A 106 -11.18 -5.73 1.97
N VAL A 107 -11.55 -6.97 1.68
CA VAL A 107 -12.96 -7.38 1.70
C VAL A 107 -13.54 -7.41 3.13
N PRO A 108 -12.90 -8.08 4.13
CA PRO A 108 -13.44 -8.09 5.47
C PRO A 108 -13.46 -6.69 6.10
N LEU A 109 -12.42 -5.89 5.92
CA LEU A 109 -12.38 -4.50 6.40
C LEU A 109 -13.49 -3.64 5.79
N THR A 110 -13.67 -3.67 4.47
CA THR A 110 -14.70 -2.89 3.79
C THR A 110 -16.11 -3.31 4.23
N ARG A 111 -16.34 -4.61 4.44
CA ARG A 111 -17.62 -5.12 4.95
C ARG A 111 -17.90 -4.64 6.37
N ALA A 112 -16.92 -4.70 7.25
CA ALA A 112 -17.06 -4.22 8.63
C ALA A 112 -17.25 -2.69 8.67
N PHE A 113 -16.48 -1.95 7.86
CA PHE A 113 -16.56 -0.49 7.74
C PHE A 113 -17.96 -0.04 7.31
N ARG A 114 -18.50 -0.58 6.22
CA ARG A 114 -19.83 -0.22 5.71
C ARG A 114 -20.95 -0.51 6.70
N ARG A 115 -20.81 -1.55 7.52
CA ARG A 115 -21.80 -1.90 8.55
C ARG A 115 -21.75 -0.94 9.73
N GLN A 116 -20.56 -0.49 10.14
CA GLN A 116 -20.38 0.34 11.32
C GLN A 116 -20.47 1.85 11.00
N MET A 117 -20.09 2.24 9.80
CA MET A 117 -19.98 3.63 9.36
C MET A 117 -20.65 3.82 7.99
N PRO A 118 -22.00 3.68 7.89
CA PRO A 118 -22.73 3.72 6.61
C PRO A 118 -22.63 5.08 5.90
N ASP A 119 -22.46 6.17 6.66
CA ASP A 119 -22.37 7.54 6.15
C ASP A 119 -20.93 7.98 5.83
N ALA A 120 -19.95 7.08 6.04
CA ALA A 120 -18.54 7.34 5.75
C ALA A 120 -18.09 6.61 4.48
N THR A 121 -17.03 7.13 3.87
CA THR A 121 -16.38 6.53 2.69
C THR A 121 -14.97 6.06 3.04
N ILE A 122 -14.63 4.82 2.73
CA ILE A 122 -13.26 4.29 2.81
C ILE A 122 -12.62 4.27 1.42
N SER A 123 -11.37 4.73 1.35
CA SER A 123 -10.51 4.60 0.18
C SER A 123 -9.33 3.71 0.55
N ILE A 124 -9.12 2.62 -0.17
CA ILE A 124 -7.99 1.70 0.07
C ILE A 124 -7.02 1.79 -1.11
N SER A 125 -5.75 2.02 -0.80
CA SER A 125 -4.66 2.06 -1.79
C SER A 125 -3.63 1.00 -1.46
N GLU A 126 -3.08 0.36 -2.49
CA GLU A 126 -1.96 -0.55 -2.33
C GLU A 126 -0.64 0.15 -2.65
N GLY A 127 0.42 -0.22 -1.94
CA GLY A 127 1.73 0.36 -2.19
C GLY A 127 2.86 -0.22 -1.33
N LEU A 128 4.07 0.26 -1.59
CA LEU A 128 5.24 -0.03 -0.79
C LEU A 128 5.20 0.76 0.53
N SER A 129 5.71 0.17 1.61
CA SER A 129 5.72 0.80 2.95
C SER A 129 6.35 2.19 2.94
N VAL A 130 7.44 2.41 2.19
CA VAL A 130 8.09 3.71 2.07
C VAL A 130 7.16 4.76 1.45
N ALA A 131 6.54 4.44 0.31
CA ALA A 131 5.62 5.36 -0.37
C ALA A 131 4.35 5.65 0.44
N MET A 132 3.87 4.67 1.22
CA MET A 132 2.75 4.87 2.13
C MET A 132 3.12 5.76 3.32
N GLN A 133 4.33 5.62 3.86
CA GLN A 133 4.83 6.51 4.92
C GLN A 133 4.94 7.96 4.45
N GLU A 134 5.46 8.21 3.25
CA GLU A 134 5.44 9.52 2.61
C GLU A 134 4.01 10.03 2.39
N SER A 135 3.08 9.14 2.05
CA SER A 135 1.67 9.50 1.83
C SER A 135 0.95 9.89 3.12
N LEU A 136 1.33 9.29 4.26
CA LEU A 136 0.87 9.73 5.59
C LEU A 136 1.38 11.13 5.90
N VAL A 137 2.67 11.41 5.70
CA VAL A 137 3.26 12.74 5.95
C VAL A 137 2.57 13.80 5.09
N ASN A 138 2.40 13.52 3.80
CA ASN A 138 1.80 14.44 2.83
C ASN A 138 0.26 14.52 2.92
N GLY A 139 -0.37 13.80 3.86
CA GLY A 139 -1.82 13.83 4.06
C GLY A 139 -2.64 13.18 2.96
N ARG A 140 -2.07 12.32 2.15
CA ARG A 140 -2.78 11.50 1.15
C ARG A 140 -3.39 10.24 1.74
N LEU A 141 -2.83 9.75 2.85
CA LEU A 141 -3.35 8.67 3.66
C LEU A 141 -3.61 9.15 5.10
N ASP A 142 -4.58 8.55 5.74
CA ASP A 142 -4.89 8.73 7.15
C ASP A 142 -4.30 7.61 8.00
N ILE A 143 -4.32 6.39 7.46
CA ILE A 143 -3.84 5.17 8.10
C ILE A 143 -3.03 4.39 7.08
N ALA A 144 -1.95 3.77 7.52
CA ALA A 144 -1.25 2.78 6.70
C ALA A 144 -0.89 1.55 7.53
N VAL A 145 -0.88 0.38 6.88
CA VAL A 145 -0.21 -0.81 7.40
C VAL A 145 1.16 -0.90 6.74
N LEU A 146 2.20 -1.05 7.54
CA LEU A 146 3.58 -0.98 7.07
C LEU A 146 4.36 -2.21 7.52
N TYR A 147 5.26 -2.68 6.66
CA TYR A 147 6.26 -3.68 7.02
C TYR A 147 7.56 -3.01 7.51
N ASN A 148 8.09 -3.49 8.63
CA ASN A 148 9.38 -3.10 9.20
C ASN A 148 9.60 -1.58 9.29
N ALA A 149 8.51 -0.82 9.48
CA ALA A 149 8.56 0.62 9.57
C ALA A 149 9.30 1.07 10.83
N GLN A 150 10.02 2.16 10.71
CA GLN A 150 10.65 2.85 11.83
C GLN A 150 9.86 4.11 12.16
N PRO A 151 9.66 4.43 13.45
CA PRO A 151 9.02 5.66 13.85
C PRO A 151 9.85 6.87 13.42
N THR A 152 9.17 7.94 13.06
CA THR A 152 9.77 9.25 12.77
C THR A 152 9.06 10.32 13.59
N THR A 153 9.52 11.55 13.53
CA THR A 153 8.86 12.68 14.19
C THR A 153 7.48 12.99 13.59
N GLU A 154 7.24 12.53 12.36
CA GLU A 154 6.04 12.85 11.57
C GLU A 154 5.04 11.68 11.48
N VAL A 155 5.46 10.47 11.86
CA VAL A 155 4.66 9.24 11.75
C VAL A 155 4.75 8.43 13.04
N GLU A 156 3.60 8.23 13.66
CA GLU A 156 3.43 7.32 14.78
C GLU A 156 3.27 5.89 14.27
N ILE A 157 3.94 4.95 14.95
CA ILE A 157 3.92 3.53 14.61
C ILE A 157 3.44 2.74 15.81
N ALA A 158 2.34 2.02 15.64
CA ALA A 158 1.81 1.08 16.63
C ALA A 158 2.03 -0.35 16.16
N PRO A 159 2.74 -1.22 16.90
CA PRO A 159 2.88 -2.61 16.55
C PRO A 159 1.53 -3.30 16.40
N LEU A 160 1.40 -4.17 15.40
CA LEU A 160 0.19 -4.92 15.12
C LEU A 160 0.43 -6.42 15.31
N LEU A 161 1.40 -6.98 14.59
CA LEU A 161 1.83 -8.38 14.73
C LEU A 161 3.24 -8.57 14.16
N GLU A 162 3.81 -9.74 14.42
CA GLU A 162 5.01 -10.25 13.75
C GLU A 162 4.65 -11.52 12.96
N GLU A 163 5.21 -11.64 11.76
CA GLU A 163 5.05 -12.81 10.91
C GLU A 163 6.40 -13.46 10.63
N ASP A 164 6.42 -14.79 10.67
CA ASP A 164 7.58 -15.54 10.19
C ASP A 164 7.65 -15.48 8.65
N LEU A 165 8.83 -15.19 8.13
CA LEU A 165 9.12 -15.33 6.72
C LEU A 165 9.65 -16.74 6.45
N LEU A 166 9.07 -17.40 5.46
CA LEU A 166 9.26 -18.81 5.16
C LEU A 166 9.85 -18.95 3.76
N LEU A 167 10.66 -19.97 3.54
CA LEU A 167 11.06 -20.38 2.19
C LEU A 167 9.89 -21.07 1.51
N VAL A 168 9.54 -20.59 0.33
CA VAL A 168 8.46 -21.11 -0.53
C VAL A 168 9.10 -21.69 -1.79
N GLN A 169 8.82 -22.95 -2.07
CA GLN A 169 9.37 -23.68 -3.21
C GLN A 169 8.25 -24.41 -3.95
N LEU A 170 8.45 -24.71 -5.23
CA LEU A 170 7.58 -25.61 -5.96
C LEU A 170 7.55 -26.99 -5.25
N ARG A 171 6.36 -27.53 -5.06
CA ARG A 171 6.20 -28.91 -4.54
C ARG A 171 6.61 -29.90 -5.61
N PRO A 172 7.51 -30.83 -5.31
CA PRO A 172 7.89 -31.90 -6.25
C PRO A 172 6.67 -32.75 -6.66
N ALA A 173 6.58 -33.10 -7.93
CA ALA A 173 5.51 -33.99 -8.43
C ALA A 173 5.62 -35.38 -7.80
N GLY A 174 4.49 -35.99 -7.43
CA GLY A 174 4.42 -37.37 -6.94
C GLY A 174 4.53 -37.56 -5.43
N LEU A 175 4.72 -36.52 -4.65
CA LEU A 175 4.69 -36.59 -3.18
C LEU A 175 3.26 -36.40 -2.67
N VAL A 176 2.57 -37.47 -2.31
CA VAL A 176 1.16 -37.45 -1.86
C VAL A 176 1.06 -37.04 -0.36
N GLU A 177 2.05 -37.38 0.45
CA GLU A 177 2.20 -36.96 1.85
C GLU A 177 3.69 -36.91 2.19
N ASP A 178 4.27 -35.72 2.19
CA ASP A 178 5.62 -35.55 2.71
C ASP A 178 5.50 -35.07 4.18
N PRO A 179 6.24 -35.65 5.13
CA PRO A 179 6.41 -35.02 6.42
C PRO A 179 6.93 -33.62 6.15
N ALA A 180 6.31 -32.60 6.78
CA ALA A 180 6.68 -31.20 6.56
C ALA A 180 8.21 -31.07 6.51
N PRO A 181 8.79 -30.56 5.40
CA PRO A 181 10.23 -30.56 5.27
C PRO A 181 10.83 -29.77 6.43
N GLY A 182 11.88 -30.31 7.02
CA GLY A 182 12.54 -29.68 8.16
C GLY A 182 12.97 -28.24 7.89
N PRO A 183 13.30 -27.45 8.92
CA PRO A 183 13.73 -26.08 8.79
C PRO A 183 14.99 -25.98 7.89
N ILE A 184 15.24 -24.79 7.37
CA ILE A 184 16.40 -24.50 6.51
C ILE A 184 17.13 -23.27 7.08
N SER A 185 18.47 -23.31 7.10
CA SER A 185 19.25 -22.15 7.55
C SER A 185 19.17 -21.00 6.53
N LEU A 186 19.20 -19.76 7.00
CA LEU A 186 19.23 -18.58 6.13
C LEU A 186 20.45 -18.60 5.18
N LYS A 187 21.57 -19.17 5.64
CA LYS A 187 22.76 -19.38 4.82
C LYS A 187 22.49 -20.30 3.63
N ALA A 188 21.74 -21.38 3.83
CA ALA A 188 21.36 -22.29 2.75
C ALA A 188 20.34 -21.63 1.80
N VAL A 189 19.41 -20.81 2.31
CA VAL A 189 18.48 -20.02 1.47
C VAL A 189 19.23 -19.08 0.55
N ALA A 190 20.31 -18.43 1.02
CA ALA A 190 21.10 -17.51 0.21
C ALA A 190 21.72 -18.15 -1.05
N LEU A 191 21.90 -19.48 -1.06
CA LEU A 191 22.46 -20.23 -2.21
C LEU A 191 21.39 -20.60 -3.25
N LEU A 192 20.12 -20.50 -2.92
CA LEU A 192 19.02 -20.85 -3.80
C LEU A 192 18.69 -19.70 -4.77
N PRO A 193 18.22 -20.02 -6.00
CA PRO A 193 17.79 -18.98 -6.94
C PRO A 193 16.49 -18.32 -6.44
N LEU A 194 16.59 -17.08 -5.97
CA LEU A 194 15.45 -16.36 -5.40
C LEU A 194 14.72 -15.51 -6.43
N VAL A 195 13.41 -15.62 -6.45
CA VAL A 195 12.46 -14.68 -7.07
C VAL A 195 12.05 -13.68 -5.98
N ILE A 196 12.44 -12.43 -6.11
CA ILE A 196 12.35 -11.44 -5.04
C ILE A 196 11.76 -10.11 -5.56
N PRO A 197 11.07 -9.31 -4.75
CA PRO A 197 10.60 -7.99 -5.18
C PRO A 197 11.74 -7.05 -5.54
N SER A 198 11.45 -6.01 -6.35
CA SER A 198 12.40 -4.92 -6.63
C SER A 198 12.63 -4.04 -5.40
N ARG A 199 13.77 -3.35 -5.35
CA ARG A 199 13.99 -2.31 -4.32
C ARG A 199 13.14 -1.07 -4.63
N PRO A 200 12.60 -0.38 -3.61
CA PRO A 200 12.86 -0.46 -2.17
C PRO A 200 11.80 -1.26 -1.38
N ASN A 201 11.50 -2.49 -1.72
CA ASN A 201 10.55 -3.32 -0.99
C ASN A 201 11.06 -3.64 0.44
N ALA A 202 10.24 -3.41 1.48
CA ALA A 202 10.63 -3.55 2.88
C ALA A 202 11.03 -5.00 3.25
N ILE A 203 10.32 -6.00 2.70
CA ILE A 203 10.64 -7.42 2.95
C ILE A 203 11.97 -7.78 2.29
N ARG A 204 12.19 -7.35 1.04
CA ARG A 204 13.47 -7.54 0.37
C ARG A 204 14.63 -6.93 1.16
N MET A 205 14.50 -5.67 1.57
CA MET A 205 15.54 -4.98 2.34
C MET A 205 15.86 -5.71 3.64
N HIS A 206 14.82 -6.28 4.29
CA HIS A 206 14.97 -7.05 5.50
C HIS A 206 15.71 -8.38 5.26
N ILE A 207 15.37 -9.12 4.21
CA ILE A 207 16.05 -10.36 3.80
C ILE A 207 17.53 -10.09 3.49
N GLU A 208 17.81 -9.08 2.67
CA GLU A 208 19.18 -8.70 2.30
C GLU A 208 20.01 -8.28 3.54
N SER A 209 19.42 -7.51 4.45
CA SER A 209 20.07 -7.11 5.70
C SER A 209 20.36 -8.31 6.59
N ALA A 210 19.41 -9.22 6.77
CA ALA A 210 19.58 -10.43 7.56
C ALA A 210 20.67 -11.35 6.98
N MET A 211 20.72 -11.51 5.66
CA MET A 211 21.77 -12.27 4.98
C MET A 211 23.14 -11.59 5.11
N ALA A 212 23.20 -10.27 4.96
CA ALA A 212 24.44 -9.52 5.13
C ALA A 212 25.03 -9.67 6.55
N ASN A 213 24.17 -9.69 7.57
CA ASN A 213 24.60 -9.87 8.98
C ASN A 213 25.26 -11.24 9.24
N ILE A 214 24.99 -12.24 8.43
CA ILE A 214 25.64 -13.57 8.47
C ILE A 214 26.70 -13.75 7.38
N GLY A 215 27.14 -12.66 6.74
CA GLY A 215 28.16 -12.67 5.69
C GLY A 215 27.74 -13.27 4.36
N CYS A 216 26.43 -13.33 4.08
CA CYS A 216 25.85 -13.88 2.86
C CYS A 216 25.20 -12.80 1.99
N ARG A 217 24.97 -13.14 0.71
CA ARG A 217 24.18 -12.35 -0.24
C ARG A 217 23.17 -13.24 -0.93
N PRO A 218 21.94 -12.76 -1.18
CA PRO A 218 20.95 -13.54 -1.91
C PRO A 218 21.40 -13.79 -3.35
N LYS A 219 21.23 -15.02 -3.83
CA LYS A 219 21.35 -15.35 -5.25
C LYS A 219 20.03 -15.00 -5.94
N ILE A 220 19.94 -13.79 -6.51
CA ILE A 220 18.73 -13.31 -7.17
C ILE A 220 18.66 -13.92 -8.56
N ALA A 221 17.61 -14.68 -8.84
CA ALA A 221 17.29 -15.21 -10.15
C ALA A 221 16.39 -14.24 -10.94
N LEU A 222 15.36 -13.68 -10.30
CA LEU A 222 14.42 -12.76 -10.92
C LEU A 222 14.02 -11.66 -9.92
N GLU A 223 13.80 -10.44 -10.43
CA GLU A 223 13.23 -9.32 -9.70
C GLU A 223 11.83 -9.03 -10.25
N ILE A 224 10.81 -9.27 -9.45
CA ILE A 224 9.40 -9.17 -9.86
C ILE A 224 8.60 -8.53 -8.74
N ASP A 225 7.88 -7.45 -9.03
CA ASP A 225 6.94 -6.85 -8.09
C ASP A 225 5.59 -7.58 -8.12
N GLY A 226 4.99 -7.70 -6.95
CA GLY A 226 3.71 -8.37 -6.77
C GLY A 226 3.82 -9.83 -6.32
N VAL A 227 3.28 -10.12 -5.15
CA VAL A 227 3.35 -11.43 -4.50
C VAL A 227 2.70 -12.53 -5.36
N SER A 228 1.61 -12.23 -6.09
CA SER A 228 0.95 -13.20 -6.96
C SER A 228 1.87 -13.65 -8.11
N ALA A 229 2.54 -12.71 -8.77
CA ALA A 229 3.46 -13.02 -9.86
C ALA A 229 4.69 -13.81 -9.36
N ILE A 230 5.21 -13.48 -8.17
CA ILE A 230 6.28 -14.25 -7.53
C ILE A 230 5.83 -15.70 -7.31
N LEU A 231 4.64 -15.91 -6.74
CA LEU A 231 4.10 -17.26 -6.50
C LEU A 231 3.86 -18.04 -7.80
N ASP A 232 3.35 -17.39 -8.84
CA ASP A 232 3.15 -18.03 -10.14
C ASP A 232 4.49 -18.47 -10.75
N LEU A 233 5.54 -17.64 -10.67
CA LEU A 233 6.89 -18.01 -11.12
C LEU A 233 7.52 -19.14 -10.30
N VAL A 234 7.31 -19.16 -8.98
CA VAL A 234 7.74 -20.27 -8.13
C VAL A 234 7.01 -21.55 -8.51
N ALA A 235 5.71 -21.47 -8.80
CA ALA A 235 4.90 -22.61 -9.26
C ALA A 235 5.30 -23.13 -10.65
N ASP A 236 5.90 -22.27 -11.48
CA ASP A 236 6.48 -22.61 -12.79
C ASP A 236 7.92 -23.13 -12.70
N GLY A 237 8.51 -23.17 -11.49
CA GLY A 237 9.86 -23.68 -11.27
C GLY A 237 10.98 -22.66 -11.55
N ALA A 238 10.69 -21.37 -11.70
CA ALA A 238 11.68 -20.33 -11.99
C ALA A 238 12.64 -20.04 -10.81
N GLY A 239 12.35 -20.60 -9.63
CA GLY A 239 13.15 -20.41 -8.43
C GLY A 239 12.33 -20.63 -7.16
N CYS A 240 12.77 -20.00 -6.07
CA CYS A 240 12.07 -20.01 -4.79
C CYS A 240 11.91 -18.60 -4.25
N ALA A 241 11.01 -18.40 -3.29
CA ALA A 241 10.75 -17.11 -2.72
C ALA A 241 10.80 -17.16 -1.18
N VAL A 242 11.01 -15.99 -0.55
CA VAL A 242 10.88 -15.82 0.89
C VAL A 242 9.66 -14.93 1.15
N LEU A 243 8.60 -15.52 1.67
CA LEU A 243 7.29 -14.89 1.84
C LEU A 243 6.68 -15.26 3.21
N SER A 244 5.67 -14.49 3.64
CA SER A 244 4.88 -14.85 4.83
C SER A 244 3.96 -16.04 4.54
N ARG A 245 3.55 -16.77 5.60
CA ARG A 245 2.60 -17.88 5.49
C ARG A 245 1.30 -17.45 4.84
N ASN A 246 0.78 -16.27 5.22
CA ASN A 246 -0.46 -15.73 4.70
C ASN A 246 -0.42 -15.46 3.18
N ALA A 247 0.73 -15.06 2.65
CA ALA A 247 0.89 -14.88 1.21
C ALA A 247 0.68 -16.18 0.42
N VAL A 248 1.17 -17.31 0.95
CA VAL A 248 1.02 -18.63 0.33
C VAL A 248 -0.40 -19.17 0.53
N ALA A 249 -0.93 -19.12 1.76
CA ALA A 249 -2.25 -19.65 2.09
C ALA A 249 -3.38 -19.01 1.26
N ASN A 250 -3.23 -17.71 0.94
CA ASN A 250 -4.18 -16.96 0.12
C ASN A 250 -3.83 -16.94 -1.38
N SER A 251 -2.91 -17.78 -1.84
CA SER A 251 -2.60 -17.94 -3.26
C SER A 251 -3.70 -18.71 -3.99
N VAL A 252 -3.70 -18.64 -5.33
CA VAL A 252 -4.66 -19.38 -6.17
C VAL A 252 -4.43 -20.90 -6.09
N ARG A 253 -3.17 -21.31 -5.84
CA ARG A 253 -2.75 -22.73 -5.81
C ARG A 253 -1.89 -23.02 -4.58
N PRO A 254 -2.42 -22.94 -3.34
CA PRO A 254 -1.60 -23.14 -2.13
C PRO A 254 -0.94 -24.53 -2.09
N SER A 255 -1.59 -25.55 -2.63
CA SER A 255 -1.08 -26.93 -2.71
C SER A 255 0.11 -27.11 -3.66
N ALA A 256 0.39 -26.16 -4.54
CA ALA A 256 1.54 -26.19 -5.43
C ALA A 256 2.87 -25.94 -4.72
N PHE A 257 2.83 -25.52 -3.45
CA PHE A 257 4.02 -25.09 -2.73
C PHE A 257 4.39 -26.02 -1.58
N THR A 258 5.68 -26.18 -1.40
CA THR A 258 6.30 -26.64 -0.16
C THR A 258 6.82 -25.41 0.58
N VAL A 259 6.51 -25.35 1.87
CA VAL A 259 6.85 -24.21 2.74
C VAL A 259 7.76 -24.71 3.87
N ARG A 260 8.91 -24.05 4.08
CA ARG A 260 9.88 -24.40 5.11
C ARG A 260 10.16 -23.21 6.02
N THR A 261 10.24 -23.46 7.32
CA THR A 261 10.69 -22.48 8.30
C THR A 261 12.17 -22.15 8.08
N ILE A 262 12.49 -20.87 8.05
CA ILE A 262 13.88 -20.40 8.00
C ILE A 262 14.38 -20.26 9.44
N ASN A 263 15.55 -20.85 9.72
CA ASN A 263 16.24 -20.74 11.02
C ASN A 263 17.68 -20.25 10.82
N GLU A 264 18.38 -20.00 11.91
CA GLU A 264 19.80 -19.63 11.93
C GLU A 264 20.15 -18.45 10.99
N PRO A 265 19.63 -17.27 11.26
CA PRO A 265 18.60 -16.88 12.23
C PRO A 265 17.16 -17.09 11.72
N VAL A 266 16.20 -17.11 12.65
CA VAL A 266 14.77 -17.01 12.30
C VAL A 266 14.52 -15.66 11.65
N LEU A 267 13.82 -15.65 10.53
CA LEU A 267 13.52 -14.43 9.79
C LEU A 267 12.08 -14.01 10.05
N ARG A 268 11.89 -12.88 10.73
CA ARG A 268 10.58 -12.31 11.07
C ARG A 268 10.41 -10.92 10.49
N THR A 269 9.20 -10.60 10.10
CA THR A 269 8.82 -9.26 9.66
C THR A 269 7.80 -8.67 10.62
N LYS A 270 7.96 -7.39 10.94
CA LYS A 270 7.03 -6.64 11.78
C LYS A 270 5.97 -5.98 10.91
N VAL A 271 4.72 -6.14 11.29
CA VAL A 271 3.58 -5.44 10.71
C VAL A 271 3.10 -4.41 11.73
N SER A 272 2.93 -3.18 11.29
CA SER A 272 2.55 -2.07 12.17
C SER A 272 1.46 -1.22 11.53
N LEU A 273 0.61 -0.64 12.37
CA LEU A 273 -0.26 0.47 12.00
C LEU A 273 0.54 1.77 12.08
N ALA A 274 0.32 2.64 11.12
CA ALA A 274 0.97 3.94 11.06
C ALA A 274 -0.07 5.05 10.81
N THR A 275 0.11 6.17 11.50
CA THR A 275 -0.68 7.39 11.36
C THR A 275 0.23 8.61 11.39
N SER A 276 -0.25 9.75 10.88
CA SER A 276 0.52 10.99 10.97
C SER A 276 0.44 11.56 12.39
N SER A 277 1.60 11.92 12.97
CA SER A 277 1.68 12.68 14.22
C SER A 277 1.40 14.19 14.04
N LEU A 278 1.41 14.67 12.79
CA LEU A 278 1.24 16.08 12.47
C LEU A 278 -0.23 16.55 12.51
N ARG A 279 -1.16 15.60 12.63
CA ARG A 279 -2.60 15.89 12.52
C ARG A 279 -3.41 15.10 13.53
N PRO A 280 -4.41 15.72 14.18
CA PRO A 280 -5.31 15.00 15.08
C PRO A 280 -6.11 13.95 14.30
N ALA A 281 -6.35 12.80 14.91
CA ALA A 281 -7.17 11.75 14.30
C ALA A 281 -8.66 12.10 14.35
N THR A 282 -9.40 11.95 13.25
CA THR A 282 -10.86 12.08 13.22
C THR A 282 -11.53 10.90 13.94
N LEU A 283 -12.81 11.04 14.34
CA LEU A 283 -13.58 9.94 14.93
C LEU A 283 -13.68 8.74 13.96
N THR A 284 -13.93 9.03 12.68
CA THR A 284 -13.99 8.01 11.62
C THR A 284 -12.65 7.31 11.43
N GLN A 285 -11.54 8.06 11.52
CA GLN A 285 -10.20 7.48 11.48
C GLN A 285 -9.93 6.59 12.69
N GLN A 286 -10.29 7.01 13.90
CA GLN A 286 -10.12 6.23 15.13
C GLN A 286 -10.94 4.93 15.09
N ALA A 287 -12.21 5.01 14.66
CA ALA A 287 -13.06 3.85 14.47
C ALA A 287 -12.50 2.90 13.40
N THR A 288 -11.95 3.44 12.31
CA THR A 288 -11.30 2.62 11.25
C THR A 288 -10.03 1.95 11.74
N LEU A 289 -9.23 2.62 12.58
CA LEU A 289 -8.04 2.02 13.21
C LEU A 289 -8.42 0.81 14.08
N ALA A 290 -9.47 0.95 14.90
CA ALA A 290 -9.99 -0.16 15.70
C ALA A 290 -10.45 -1.33 14.81
N LEU A 291 -11.29 -1.05 13.80
CA LEU A 291 -11.74 -2.07 12.84
C LEU A 291 -10.58 -2.77 12.11
N LEU A 292 -9.55 -2.02 11.73
CA LEU A 292 -8.40 -2.58 11.03
C LEU A 292 -7.61 -3.52 11.96
N ARG A 293 -7.45 -3.15 13.24
CA ARG A 293 -6.82 -3.99 14.26
C ARG A 293 -7.59 -5.30 14.45
N ASP A 294 -8.90 -5.19 14.69
CA ASP A 294 -9.78 -6.36 14.88
C ASP A 294 -9.78 -7.27 13.63
N THR A 295 -9.81 -6.67 12.43
CA THR A 295 -9.78 -7.43 11.17
C THR A 295 -8.47 -8.19 11.00
N VAL A 296 -7.33 -7.56 11.32
CA VAL A 296 -6.02 -8.23 11.25
C VAL A 296 -5.93 -9.35 12.27
N GLU A 297 -6.34 -9.12 13.51
CA GLU A 297 -6.37 -10.17 14.55
C GLU A 297 -7.22 -11.37 14.13
N LEU A 298 -8.37 -11.12 13.51
CA LEU A 298 -9.27 -12.19 13.06
C LEU A 298 -8.68 -12.98 11.88
N MET A 299 -8.09 -12.29 10.91
CA MET A 299 -7.67 -12.89 9.63
C MET A 299 -6.27 -13.49 9.69
N MET A 300 -5.44 -13.06 10.64
CA MET A 300 -4.03 -13.44 10.72
C MET A 300 -3.67 -14.23 11.99
N ARG A 301 -4.66 -14.68 12.75
CA ARG A 301 -4.41 -15.62 13.85
C ARG A 301 -3.77 -16.89 13.28
N PRO A 302 -2.67 -17.39 13.87
CA PRO A 302 -2.14 -18.69 13.51
C PRO A 302 -3.20 -19.75 13.86
N THR A 303 -3.67 -20.47 12.85
CA THR A 303 -4.43 -21.74 13.02
C THR A 303 -3.49 -22.86 13.39
#